data_aab4d34a4c7111e9ee83ad87544e1d9d
#
_entry.id   aab4d34a4c7111e9ee83ad87544e1d9d
#
_cell.length_a   1.000
_cell.length_b   1.000
_cell.length_c   1.000
_cell.angle_alpha   90.00
_cell.angle_beta   90.00
_cell.angle_gamma   90.00
#
_symmetry.space_group_name_H-M   'P 1'
#
loop_
_entity.id
_entity.type
_entity.pdbx_description
1 polymer ?
#
loop_
_entity_poly.entity_id
_entity_poly.type
_entity_poly.pdbx_seq_one_letter_code
_entity_poly.pdbx_strand_id
1 'polypeptide(L)'
;MIKSMRIFLLISIVLTSFLFYKCSKKDTDEPKEMTVNFYMVALEGSTLQGKTIGCNDILVPISKNVLIEKNEVESAMNELFAAKSTDKLINFIKGPGLFLYQVTLSNGIAEIYLKGDFAISNVCDVPRIQGQLYETAKQFSDVREGKIFINAQSLESYLSLAKQGFN
;
A
#
# COMPACT_ATOMS: atom_id res chain seq x y z
N MET A 1 2.82 25.68 67.52
CA MET A 1 2.95 26.22 66.15
C MET A 1 3.68 25.29 65.15
N ILE A 2 4.74 24.58 65.55
CA ILE A 2 5.57 23.74 64.63
C ILE A 2 4.86 22.49 64.14
N LYS A 3 3.95 21.86 64.85
CA LYS A 3 3.20 20.66 64.43
C LYS A 3 2.19 20.96 63.32
N SER A 4 1.52 22.11 63.38
CA SER A 4 0.55 22.51 62.34
C SER A 4 1.22 22.80 60.99
N MET A 5 2.41 23.41 61.03
CA MET A 5 3.17 23.74 59.83
C MET A 5 3.67 22.49 59.07
N ARG A 6 4.01 21.42 59.81
CA ARG A 6 4.46 20.14 59.19
C ARG A 6 3.31 19.39 58.51
N ILE A 7 2.09 19.48 59.03
CA ILE A 7 0.91 18.87 58.44
C ILE A 7 0.52 19.57 57.12
N PHE A 8 0.59 20.92 57.08
CA PHE A 8 0.35 21.69 55.86
C PHE A 8 1.38 21.40 54.76
N LEU A 9 2.64 21.18 55.11
CA LEU A 9 3.70 20.85 54.14
C LEU A 9 3.50 19.46 53.55
N LEU A 10 3.07 18.48 54.33
CA LEU A 10 2.80 17.12 53.86
C LEU A 10 1.54 17.06 52.98
N ILE A 11 0.52 17.82 53.25
CA ILE A 11 -0.71 17.91 52.42
C ILE A 11 -0.38 18.57 51.08
N SER A 12 0.48 19.59 51.06
CA SER A 12 0.91 20.25 49.82
C SER A 12 1.67 19.32 48.88
N ILE A 13 2.55 18.45 49.43
CA ILE A 13 3.33 17.48 48.62
C ILE A 13 2.42 16.39 48.03
N VAL A 14 1.40 15.95 48.75
CA VAL A 14 0.45 14.95 48.28
C VAL A 14 -0.45 15.53 47.15
N LEU A 15 -0.83 16.81 47.27
CA LEU A 15 -1.69 17.47 46.25
C LEU A 15 -0.94 17.73 44.96
N THR A 16 0.37 18.01 45.01
CA THR A 16 1.19 18.23 43.80
C THR A 16 1.51 16.95 43.05
N SER A 17 1.59 15.79 43.70
CA SER A 17 1.81 14.51 43.07
C SER A 17 0.57 14.00 42.26
N PHE A 18 -0.64 14.46 42.58
CA PHE A 18 -1.85 14.11 41.82
C PHE A 18 -1.98 14.87 40.50
N LEU A 19 -1.30 15.99 40.31
CA LEU A 19 -1.37 16.80 39.10
C LEU A 19 -0.51 16.25 37.94
N PHE A 20 0.40 15.31 38.22
CA PHE A 20 1.26 14.70 37.19
C PHE A 20 0.78 13.33 36.71
N TYR A 21 -0.35 12.82 37.17
CA TYR A 21 -1.01 11.70 36.55
C TYR A 21 -1.76 12.19 35.30
N LYS A 22 -1.02 12.81 34.36
CA LYS A 22 -1.47 12.86 32.96
C LYS A 22 -1.49 11.41 32.50
N CYS A 23 -2.68 10.86 32.51
CA CYS A 23 -2.98 9.65 31.75
C CYS A 23 -2.46 9.89 30.33
N SER A 24 -1.28 9.35 30.02
CA SER A 24 -0.84 9.21 28.65
C SER A 24 -1.89 8.28 28.04
N LYS A 25 -2.88 8.84 27.36
CA LYS A 25 -3.70 8.08 26.43
C LYS A 25 -2.68 7.47 25.47
N LYS A 26 -2.38 6.21 25.66
CA LYS A 26 -1.84 5.37 24.61
C LYS A 26 -2.93 5.45 23.55
N ASP A 27 -2.70 6.22 22.50
CA ASP A 27 -3.49 6.10 21.28
C ASP A 27 -3.29 4.64 20.85
N THR A 28 -4.20 3.81 21.32
CA THR A 28 -4.40 2.49 20.75
C THR A 28 -5.07 2.82 19.44
N ASP A 29 -4.27 3.02 18.38
CA ASP A 29 -4.78 3.05 17.01
C ASP A 29 -5.49 1.70 16.82
N GLU A 30 -6.81 1.70 17.07
CA GLU A 30 -7.64 0.58 16.65
C GLU A 30 -7.46 0.48 15.13
N PRO A 31 -7.19 -0.72 14.60
CA PRO A 31 -7.00 -0.89 13.17
C PRO A 31 -8.23 -0.36 12.43
N LYS A 32 -8.02 0.67 11.61
CA LYS A 32 -9.07 1.33 10.84
C LYS A 32 -9.49 0.42 9.70
N GLU A 33 -10.75 0.03 9.66
CA GLU A 33 -11.32 -0.65 8.49
C GLU A 33 -11.55 0.35 7.35
N MET A 34 -11.12 -0.03 6.15
CA MET A 34 -11.26 0.80 4.96
C MET A 34 -11.50 -0.07 3.72
N THR A 35 -12.30 0.44 2.78
CA THR A 35 -12.41 -0.16 1.45
C THR A 35 -11.27 0.33 0.58
N VAL A 36 -10.45 -0.60 0.06
CA VAL A 36 -9.41 -0.35 -0.93
C VAL A 36 -9.76 -1.04 -2.25
N ASN A 37 -9.24 -0.51 -3.35
CA ASN A 37 -9.28 -1.19 -4.63
C ASN A 37 -7.91 -1.77 -4.94
N PHE A 38 -7.89 -2.92 -5.59
CA PHE A 38 -6.74 -3.40 -6.35
C PHE A 38 -7.20 -3.71 -7.78
N TYR A 39 -6.28 -3.70 -8.72
CA TYR A 39 -6.66 -3.77 -10.12
C TYR A 39 -6.25 -5.10 -10.74
N MET A 40 -7.21 -5.72 -11.42
CA MET A 40 -7.02 -6.94 -12.20
C MET A 40 -7.15 -6.64 -13.69
N VAL A 41 -6.61 -7.49 -14.55
CA VAL A 41 -6.66 -7.29 -16.00
C VAL A 41 -7.70 -8.23 -16.63
N ALA A 42 -8.62 -7.65 -17.38
CA ALA A 42 -9.44 -8.36 -18.33
C ALA A 42 -8.84 -8.20 -19.73
N LEU A 43 -8.65 -9.30 -20.44
CA LEU A 43 -8.03 -9.28 -21.77
C LEU A 43 -8.95 -8.67 -22.82
N GLU A 44 -8.36 -8.28 -23.97
CA GLU A 44 -9.07 -7.77 -25.13
C GLU A 44 -10.33 -8.59 -25.47
N GLY A 45 -11.40 -7.89 -25.83
CA GLY A 45 -12.72 -8.51 -26.09
C GLY A 45 -13.59 -8.72 -24.85
N SER A 46 -13.09 -8.37 -23.66
CA SER A 46 -13.90 -8.38 -22.42
C SER A 46 -14.99 -7.30 -22.45
N THR A 47 -16.15 -7.62 -21.86
CA THR A 47 -17.26 -6.67 -21.65
C THR A 47 -17.23 -6.03 -20.27
N LEU A 48 -16.21 -6.30 -19.46
CA LEU A 48 -16.07 -5.74 -18.12
C LEU A 48 -15.76 -4.24 -18.18
N GLN A 49 -16.28 -3.49 -17.20
CA GLN A 49 -16.05 -2.06 -17.09
C GLN A 49 -14.70 -1.78 -16.40
N GLY A 50 -13.94 -0.81 -16.94
CA GLY A 50 -12.66 -0.43 -16.38
C GLY A 50 -11.90 0.55 -17.26
N LYS A 51 -10.62 0.74 -16.96
CA LYS A 51 -9.71 1.60 -17.71
C LYS A 51 -9.00 0.83 -18.80
N THR A 52 -9.13 1.24 -20.05
CA THR A 52 -8.36 0.66 -21.15
C THR A 52 -6.87 0.94 -21.00
N ILE A 53 -6.05 -0.08 -21.23
CA ILE A 53 -4.58 -0.05 -21.24
C ILE A 53 -4.03 -0.55 -22.58
N GLY A 54 -2.70 -0.67 -22.67
CA GLY A 54 -2.05 -1.23 -23.86
C GLY A 54 -2.59 -2.62 -24.24
N CYS A 55 -2.54 -2.94 -25.53
CA CYS A 55 -3.08 -4.18 -26.12
C CYS A 55 -4.61 -4.32 -25.98
N ASN A 56 -5.34 -3.21 -25.88
CA ASN A 56 -6.80 -3.16 -25.71
C ASN A 56 -7.33 -3.93 -24.49
N ASP A 57 -6.48 -4.21 -23.52
CA ASP A 57 -6.88 -4.81 -22.25
C ASP A 57 -7.55 -3.78 -21.34
N ILE A 58 -8.26 -4.26 -20.33
CA ILE A 58 -9.03 -3.43 -19.40
C ILE A 58 -8.54 -3.69 -17.98
N LEU A 59 -8.16 -2.61 -17.25
CA LEU A 59 -7.95 -2.65 -15.82
C LEU A 59 -9.29 -2.53 -15.10
N VAL A 60 -9.62 -3.56 -14.34
CA VAL A 60 -10.88 -3.66 -13.59
C VAL A 60 -10.58 -3.48 -12.10
N PRO A 61 -11.16 -2.47 -11.43
CA PRO A 61 -11.01 -2.32 -9.99
C PRO A 61 -11.80 -3.39 -9.24
N ILE A 62 -11.16 -3.98 -8.23
CA ILE A 62 -11.76 -4.94 -7.30
C ILE A 62 -11.73 -4.33 -5.91
N SER A 63 -12.90 -4.03 -5.36
CA SER A 63 -13.03 -3.44 -4.02
C SER A 63 -12.98 -4.51 -2.94
N LYS A 64 -12.26 -4.23 -1.85
CA LYS A 64 -12.18 -5.10 -0.68
C LYS A 64 -12.09 -4.27 0.61
N ASN A 65 -12.81 -4.69 1.64
CA ASN A 65 -12.65 -4.14 2.99
C ASN A 65 -11.44 -4.78 3.64
N VAL A 66 -10.54 -3.95 4.17
CA VAL A 66 -9.30 -4.37 4.81
C VAL A 66 -9.06 -3.58 6.09
N LEU A 67 -8.33 -4.18 7.02
CA LEU A 67 -7.79 -3.46 8.18
C LEU A 67 -6.48 -2.79 7.78
N ILE A 68 -6.38 -1.49 8.02
CA ILE A 68 -5.15 -0.74 7.75
C ILE A 68 -4.19 -0.93 8.92
N GLU A 69 -3.09 -1.62 8.69
CA GLU A 69 -2.06 -1.87 9.71
C GLU A 69 -0.97 -0.78 9.73
N LYS A 70 -0.51 -0.33 8.56
CA LYS A 70 0.53 0.70 8.42
C LYS A 70 0.05 1.89 7.59
N ASN A 71 -0.32 1.63 6.34
CA ASN A 71 -0.89 2.62 5.44
C ASN A 71 -1.79 1.94 4.40
N GLU A 72 -2.67 2.71 3.80
CA GLU A 72 -3.65 2.24 2.82
C GLU A 72 -3.03 1.70 1.53
N VAL A 73 -1.91 2.28 1.09
CA VAL A 73 -1.20 1.83 -0.11
C VAL A 73 -0.64 0.43 0.10
N GLU A 74 -0.01 0.18 1.26
CA GLU A 74 0.52 -1.15 1.60
C GLU A 74 -0.60 -2.19 1.67
N SER A 75 -1.73 -1.83 2.27
CA SER A 75 -2.89 -2.74 2.36
C SER A 75 -3.45 -3.08 0.98
N ALA A 76 -3.63 -2.10 0.09
CA ALA A 76 -4.09 -2.32 -1.27
C ALA A 76 -3.09 -3.17 -2.09
N MET A 77 -1.78 -2.92 -1.94
CA MET A 77 -0.74 -3.70 -2.58
C MET A 77 -0.72 -5.15 -2.10
N ASN A 78 -0.89 -5.39 -0.80
CA ASN A 78 -0.98 -6.75 -0.25
C ASN A 78 -2.15 -7.51 -0.87
N GLU A 79 -3.31 -6.87 -1.06
CA GLU A 79 -4.44 -7.47 -1.74
C GLU A 79 -4.16 -7.79 -3.21
N LEU A 80 -3.48 -6.89 -3.92
CA LEU A 80 -3.04 -7.15 -5.30
C LEU A 80 -2.10 -8.36 -5.39
N PHE A 81 -1.10 -8.44 -4.50
CA PHE A 81 -0.15 -9.57 -4.47
C PHE A 81 -0.80 -10.89 -4.07
N ALA A 82 -1.82 -10.86 -3.21
CA ALA A 82 -2.57 -12.03 -2.78
C ALA A 82 -3.63 -12.49 -3.80
N ALA A 83 -4.02 -11.62 -4.74
CA ALA A 83 -5.11 -11.87 -5.67
C ALA A 83 -4.79 -13.02 -6.64
N LYS A 84 -5.72 -13.95 -6.77
CA LYS A 84 -5.62 -15.07 -7.72
C LYS A 84 -6.35 -14.72 -9.02
N SER A 85 -5.77 -15.14 -10.15
CA SER A 85 -6.44 -15.06 -11.45
C SER A 85 -7.69 -15.93 -11.48
N THR A 86 -8.68 -15.47 -12.24
CA THR A 86 -9.90 -16.21 -12.59
C THR A 86 -9.98 -16.37 -14.13
N ASP A 87 -11.03 -16.98 -14.63
CA ASP A 87 -11.25 -17.11 -16.08
C ASP A 87 -11.43 -15.74 -16.78
N LYS A 88 -11.86 -14.71 -16.06
CA LYS A 88 -12.17 -13.39 -16.63
C LYS A 88 -11.17 -12.30 -16.23
N LEU A 89 -10.46 -12.49 -15.13
CA LEU A 89 -9.57 -11.48 -14.53
C LEU A 89 -8.22 -12.11 -14.23
N ILE A 90 -7.16 -11.51 -14.74
CA ILE A 90 -5.81 -12.04 -14.65
C ILE A 90 -4.96 -11.11 -13.79
N ASN A 91 -4.22 -11.70 -12.87
CA ASN A 91 -3.17 -11.01 -12.12
C ASN A 91 -1.82 -11.28 -12.80
N PHE A 92 -1.17 -10.20 -13.28
CA PHE A 92 0.16 -10.22 -13.88
C PHE A 92 1.27 -9.92 -12.86
N ILE A 93 0.90 -9.63 -11.59
CA ILE A 93 1.87 -9.42 -10.51
C ILE A 93 2.30 -10.78 -9.96
N LYS A 94 3.11 -11.48 -10.76
CA LYS A 94 3.60 -12.84 -10.48
C LYS A 94 4.97 -13.05 -11.12
N GLY A 95 5.76 -13.93 -10.54
CA GLY A 95 7.05 -14.33 -11.09
C GLY A 95 7.94 -14.99 -10.05
N PRO A 96 9.13 -15.44 -10.46
CA PRO A 96 10.07 -16.12 -9.57
C PRO A 96 10.51 -15.24 -8.40
N GLY A 97 10.22 -15.64 -7.17
CA GLY A 97 10.60 -14.91 -5.96
C GLY A 97 10.03 -13.49 -5.86
N LEU A 98 8.97 -13.16 -6.63
CA LEU A 98 8.36 -11.82 -6.62
C LEU A 98 7.54 -11.64 -5.34
N PHE A 99 7.83 -10.60 -4.58
CA PHE A 99 7.06 -10.20 -3.39
C PHE A 99 7.16 -8.71 -3.11
N LEU A 100 6.18 -8.19 -2.38
CA LEU A 100 6.18 -6.84 -1.84
C LEU A 100 7.14 -6.80 -0.65
N TYR A 101 8.23 -6.02 -0.77
CA TYR A 101 9.24 -5.91 0.28
C TYR A 101 8.90 -4.82 1.29
N GLN A 102 8.52 -3.62 0.80
CA GLN A 102 8.24 -2.45 1.63
C GLN A 102 7.37 -1.45 0.87
N VAL A 103 6.51 -0.75 1.61
CA VAL A 103 5.81 0.45 1.14
C VAL A 103 6.06 1.57 2.12
N THR A 104 6.40 2.75 1.61
CA THR A 104 6.48 3.99 2.39
C THR A 104 5.56 5.03 1.78
N LEU A 105 4.91 5.82 2.63
CA LEU A 105 4.09 6.95 2.21
C LEU A 105 4.57 8.19 2.96
N SER A 106 5.11 9.16 2.23
CA SER A 106 5.63 10.40 2.81
C SER A 106 5.40 11.57 1.86
N ASN A 107 4.85 12.65 2.38
CA ASN A 107 4.62 13.88 1.63
C ASN A 107 3.85 13.67 0.30
N GLY A 108 2.90 12.73 0.29
CA GLY A 108 2.12 12.39 -0.90
C GLY A 108 2.88 11.58 -1.96
N ILE A 109 4.04 11.02 -1.62
CA ILE A 109 4.79 10.10 -2.46
C ILE A 109 4.69 8.70 -1.85
N ALA A 110 4.14 7.77 -2.60
CA ALA A 110 4.14 6.36 -2.26
C ALA A 110 5.34 5.68 -2.94
N GLU A 111 6.29 5.18 -2.17
CA GLU A 111 7.41 4.39 -2.68
C GLU A 111 7.17 2.92 -2.36
N ILE A 112 7.14 2.11 -3.42
CA ILE A 112 6.82 0.69 -3.37
C ILE A 112 8.05 -0.09 -3.81
N TYR A 113 8.57 -0.93 -2.95
CA TYR A 113 9.77 -1.72 -3.18
C TYR A 113 9.41 -3.19 -3.33
N LEU A 114 9.77 -3.74 -4.46
CA LEU A 114 9.57 -5.14 -4.83
C LEU A 114 10.90 -5.87 -4.89
N LYS A 115 10.87 -7.18 -4.65
CA LYS A 115 12.00 -8.10 -4.88
C LYS A 115 11.56 -9.30 -5.71
N GLY A 116 12.51 -9.92 -6.41
CA GLY A 116 12.26 -11.01 -7.33
C GLY A 116 12.09 -10.52 -8.77
N ASP A 117 11.51 -11.33 -9.63
CA ASP A 117 11.36 -11.03 -11.05
C ASP A 117 9.92 -11.18 -11.51
N PHE A 118 9.49 -10.36 -12.47
CA PHE A 118 8.19 -10.57 -13.14
C PHE A 118 8.28 -11.68 -14.18
N ALA A 119 7.25 -12.51 -14.24
CA ALA A 119 7.07 -13.47 -15.33
C ALA A 119 6.50 -12.75 -16.55
N ILE A 120 7.37 -12.19 -17.40
CA ILE A 120 7.01 -11.46 -18.62
C ILE A 120 7.13 -12.40 -19.80
N SER A 121 6.04 -12.66 -20.50
CA SER A 121 5.95 -13.61 -21.60
C SER A 121 5.86 -12.92 -22.98
N ASN A 122 5.38 -11.69 -23.02
CA ASN A 122 5.22 -10.89 -24.24
C ASN A 122 5.17 -9.39 -23.93
N VAL A 123 5.19 -8.57 -24.99
CA VAL A 123 5.21 -7.11 -24.85
C VAL A 123 3.98 -6.53 -24.17
N CYS A 124 2.82 -7.20 -24.25
CA CYS A 124 1.59 -6.74 -23.61
C CYS A 124 1.60 -6.91 -22.08
N ASP A 125 2.46 -7.77 -21.54
CA ASP A 125 2.58 -7.92 -20.09
C ASP A 125 3.13 -6.64 -19.43
N VAL A 126 3.90 -5.83 -20.16
CA VAL A 126 4.46 -4.57 -19.66
C VAL A 126 3.35 -3.59 -19.25
N PRO A 127 2.43 -3.15 -20.11
CA PRO A 127 1.34 -2.25 -19.70
C PRO A 127 0.37 -2.89 -18.68
N ARG A 128 0.22 -4.21 -18.64
CA ARG A 128 -0.58 -4.93 -17.65
C ARG A 128 0.02 -4.79 -16.25
N ILE A 129 1.31 -5.09 -16.10
CA ILE A 129 2.06 -4.96 -14.83
C ILE A 129 2.06 -3.51 -14.36
N GLN A 130 2.41 -2.56 -15.25
CA GLN A 130 2.41 -1.13 -14.93
C GLN A 130 1.04 -0.67 -14.45
N GLY A 131 -0.01 -1.00 -15.20
CA GLY A 131 -1.36 -0.59 -14.88
C GLY A 131 -1.83 -1.12 -13.53
N GLN A 132 -1.65 -2.41 -13.26
CA GLN A 132 -2.04 -3.01 -11.98
C GLN A 132 -1.35 -2.31 -10.79
N LEU A 133 -0.04 -2.12 -10.86
CA LEU A 133 0.73 -1.52 -9.77
C LEU A 133 0.41 -0.04 -9.59
N TYR A 134 0.42 0.77 -10.67
CA TYR A 134 0.21 2.21 -10.55
C TYR A 134 -1.22 2.59 -10.19
N GLU A 135 -2.24 1.94 -10.76
CA GLU A 135 -3.62 2.26 -10.41
C GLU A 135 -3.95 1.81 -8.98
N THR A 136 -3.37 0.70 -8.52
CA THR A 136 -3.50 0.27 -7.12
C THR A 136 -2.84 1.28 -6.16
N ALA A 137 -1.68 1.82 -6.51
CA ALA A 137 -0.97 2.79 -5.67
C ALA A 137 -1.65 4.16 -5.61
N LYS A 138 -2.17 4.64 -6.74
CA LYS A 138 -2.60 6.04 -6.93
C LYS A 138 -4.08 6.29 -6.65
N GLN A 139 -4.81 5.32 -6.17
CA GLN A 139 -6.25 5.47 -5.91
C GLN A 139 -6.57 6.41 -4.73
N PHE A 140 -5.62 6.68 -3.87
CA PHE A 140 -5.81 7.45 -2.64
C PHE A 140 -5.56 8.94 -2.90
N SER A 141 -6.42 9.80 -2.35
CA SER A 141 -6.39 11.26 -2.60
C SER A 141 -5.14 11.96 -2.08
N ASP A 142 -4.48 11.38 -1.10
CA ASP A 142 -3.23 11.87 -0.51
C ASP A 142 -1.98 11.37 -1.24
N VAL A 143 -2.12 10.43 -2.20
CA VAL A 143 -1.04 9.95 -3.06
C VAL A 143 -0.99 10.76 -4.36
N ARG A 144 -0.04 11.68 -4.45
CA ARG A 144 0.20 12.48 -5.65
C ARG A 144 1.11 11.79 -6.67
N GLU A 145 2.04 10.98 -6.16
CA GLU A 145 3.04 10.28 -6.96
C GLU A 145 3.27 8.87 -6.42
N GLY A 146 3.32 7.89 -7.32
CA GLY A 146 3.74 6.52 -7.02
C GLY A 146 5.09 6.24 -7.67
N LYS A 147 6.08 5.83 -6.88
CA LYS A 147 7.39 5.35 -7.34
C LYS A 147 7.51 3.88 -7.03
N ILE A 148 7.81 3.08 -8.03
CA ILE A 148 7.89 1.63 -7.88
C ILE A 148 9.28 1.17 -8.27
N PHE A 149 9.89 0.38 -7.40
CA PHE A 149 11.23 -0.16 -7.56
C PHE A 149 11.18 -1.69 -7.46
N ILE A 150 11.96 -2.34 -8.30
CA ILE A 150 12.19 -3.77 -8.25
C ILE A 150 13.70 -4.03 -8.23
N ASN A 151 14.19 -4.79 -7.23
CA ASN A 151 15.61 -5.04 -7.03
C ASN A 151 16.45 -3.75 -7.06
N ALA A 152 15.94 -2.66 -6.43
CA ALA A 152 16.54 -1.31 -6.39
C ALA A 152 16.59 -0.56 -7.74
N GLN A 153 16.01 -1.08 -8.81
CA GLN A 153 15.84 -0.41 -10.10
C GLN A 153 14.43 0.13 -10.24
N SER A 154 14.22 1.27 -10.93
CA SER A 154 12.87 1.74 -11.20
C SER A 154 12.10 0.75 -12.07
N LEU A 155 10.78 0.61 -11.82
CA LEU A 155 9.93 -0.31 -12.57
C LEU A 155 9.98 -0.02 -14.07
N GLU A 156 9.99 1.26 -14.46
CA GLU A 156 10.06 1.68 -15.86
C GLU A 156 11.34 1.19 -16.54
N SER A 157 12.49 1.36 -15.86
CA SER A 157 13.77 0.90 -16.39
C SER A 157 13.81 -0.62 -16.50
N TYR A 158 13.33 -1.33 -15.47
CA TYR A 158 13.26 -2.79 -15.48
C TYR A 158 12.38 -3.32 -16.63
N LEU A 159 11.18 -2.77 -16.80
CA LEU A 159 10.24 -3.21 -17.84
C LEU A 159 10.68 -2.80 -19.25
N SER A 160 11.42 -1.68 -19.40
CA SER A 160 11.97 -1.27 -20.70
C SER A 160 13.01 -2.26 -21.20
N LEU A 161 13.86 -2.78 -20.32
CA LEU A 161 14.84 -3.81 -20.66
C LEU A 161 14.16 -5.13 -21.05
N ALA A 162 13.13 -5.54 -20.30
CA ALA A 162 12.35 -6.72 -20.62
C ALA A 162 11.66 -6.60 -21.99
N LYS A 163 11.14 -5.41 -22.34
CA LYS A 163 10.51 -5.14 -23.62
C LYS A 163 11.48 -5.29 -24.81
N GLN A 164 12.75 -4.90 -24.64
CA GLN A 164 13.76 -5.04 -25.70
C GLN A 164 14.05 -6.50 -26.06
N GLY A 165 13.84 -7.43 -25.15
CA GLY A 165 14.00 -8.86 -25.39
C GLY A 165 12.96 -9.49 -26.31
N PHE A 166 11.88 -8.75 -26.68
CA PHE A 166 10.80 -9.20 -27.55
C PHE A 166 10.84 -8.58 -28.97
N ASN A 167 11.89 -7.81 -29.31
CA ASN A 167 12.09 -7.17 -30.63
C ASN A 167 13.03 -8.00 -31.53
#